data_7723171193c80e9664ae57e889e5a7ef
#
_entry.id   7723171193c80e9664ae57e889e5a7ef
#
_cell.length_a   1.000
_cell.length_b   1.000
_cell.length_c   1.000
_cell.angle_alpha   90.00
_cell.angle_beta   90.00
_cell.angle_gamma   90.00
#
_symmetry.space_group_name_H-M   'P 1'
#
loop_
_entity.id
_entity.type
_entity.pdbx_description
1 polymer ?
#
loop_
_entity_poly.entity_id
_entity_poly.type
_entity_poly.pdbx_seq_one_letter_code
_entity_poly.pdbx_strand_id
1 'polypeptide(L)'
;MSTPKATPNPRQNHLLAALPGADYERIAPGLELVPLTLGEVLYESGGKMRYVYFPTTAIVSLLYVMENGASAEIAVVGNDGVVGISLFMGGETTPSRAVVQSEGQCYRLKAALLKDEFNRYGPTMHLLLRYTLALITQMTQTAVCNRHHSLDQQLCRWLLLSLDRLQSSELTMTQELMANMLGVRREGVTEAAGKLQADGLIKYSRGRIKVLVRPRLEARVCECYDVVRRETARLLPDDAPR
;
A
#
# COMPACT_ATOMS: atom_id res chain seq x y z
N MET A 1 -16.42 -25.60 -3.43
CA MET A 1 -17.09 -24.73 -4.40
C MET A 1 -16.24 -23.47 -4.50
N SER A 2 -15.54 -23.25 -5.61
CA SER A 2 -14.76 -22.02 -5.84
C SER A 2 -15.74 -20.88 -6.10
N THR A 3 -15.67 -19.83 -5.29
CA THR A 3 -16.35 -18.56 -5.52
C THR A 3 -15.99 -18.05 -6.93
N PRO A 4 -16.96 -17.58 -7.72
CA PRO A 4 -16.66 -17.04 -9.04
C PRO A 4 -15.67 -15.89 -8.89
N LYS A 5 -14.53 -15.96 -9.58
CA LYS A 5 -13.58 -14.85 -9.66
C LYS A 5 -14.33 -13.65 -10.24
N ALA A 6 -14.49 -12.59 -9.45
CA ALA A 6 -15.09 -11.36 -9.93
C ALA A 6 -14.34 -10.88 -11.18
N THR A 7 -15.09 -10.44 -12.19
CA THR A 7 -14.50 -9.89 -13.43
C THR A 7 -13.60 -8.70 -13.05
N PRO A 8 -12.34 -8.67 -13.50
CA PRO A 8 -11.45 -7.56 -13.20
C PRO A 8 -12.06 -6.23 -13.64
N ASN A 9 -12.13 -5.27 -12.72
CA ASN A 9 -12.68 -3.94 -12.98
C ASN A 9 -11.69 -2.88 -12.47
N PRO A 10 -11.21 -1.95 -13.32
CA PRO A 10 -10.30 -0.88 -12.88
C PRO A 10 -10.84 -0.06 -11.70
N ARG A 11 -12.14 0.12 -11.61
CA ARG A 11 -12.79 0.86 -10.52
C ARG A 11 -12.80 0.13 -9.16
N GLN A 12 -12.24 -1.08 -9.08
CA GLN A 12 -11.87 -1.69 -7.80
C GLN A 12 -10.72 -0.96 -7.11
N ASN A 13 -9.95 -0.17 -7.87
CA ASN A 13 -9.06 0.83 -7.29
C ASN A 13 -9.86 2.11 -7.02
N HIS A 14 -9.82 2.59 -5.78
CA HIS A 14 -10.66 3.69 -5.30
C HIS A 14 -10.31 5.02 -5.96
N LEU A 15 -9.04 5.26 -6.32
CA LEU A 15 -8.68 6.48 -7.08
C LEU A 15 -9.29 6.46 -8.49
N LEU A 16 -9.25 5.31 -9.17
CA LEU A 16 -9.88 5.18 -10.49
C LEU A 16 -11.41 5.25 -10.40
N ALA A 17 -12.00 4.77 -9.30
CA ALA A 17 -13.44 4.88 -9.04
C ALA A 17 -13.87 6.34 -8.81
N ALA A 18 -13.04 7.13 -8.12
CA ALA A 18 -13.30 8.52 -7.76
C ALA A 18 -13.06 9.53 -8.91
N LEU A 19 -12.53 9.07 -10.05
CA LEU A 19 -12.38 9.96 -11.22
C LEU A 19 -13.73 10.33 -11.82
N PRO A 20 -13.93 11.62 -12.21
CA PRO A 20 -15.07 12.00 -13.00
C PRO A 20 -15.19 11.16 -14.28
N GLY A 21 -16.41 10.87 -14.73
CA GLY A 21 -16.65 9.98 -15.85
C GLY A 21 -15.85 10.35 -17.10
N ALA A 22 -15.84 11.62 -17.49
CA ALA A 22 -15.10 12.10 -18.65
C ALA A 22 -13.57 11.96 -18.51
N ASP A 23 -13.01 12.14 -17.29
CA ASP A 23 -11.59 11.97 -17.01
C ASP A 23 -11.21 10.47 -17.06
N TYR A 24 -12.04 9.62 -16.47
CA TYR A 24 -11.86 8.17 -16.53
C TYR A 24 -11.91 7.64 -17.97
N GLU A 25 -12.87 8.07 -18.78
CA GLU A 25 -13.03 7.65 -20.18
C GLU A 25 -11.79 7.98 -21.03
N ARG A 26 -11.06 9.06 -20.72
CA ARG A 26 -9.83 9.41 -21.44
C ARG A 26 -8.65 8.48 -21.12
N ILE A 27 -8.55 7.99 -19.88
CA ILE A 27 -7.44 7.12 -19.48
C ILE A 27 -7.76 5.63 -19.57
N ALA A 28 -9.04 5.24 -19.51
CA ALA A 28 -9.49 3.86 -19.47
C ALA A 28 -8.95 2.99 -20.64
N PRO A 29 -8.89 3.49 -21.89
CA PRO A 29 -8.33 2.71 -22.99
C PRO A 29 -6.83 2.37 -22.83
N GLY A 30 -6.10 3.15 -22.00
CA GLY A 30 -4.68 2.94 -21.73
C GLY A 30 -4.41 2.06 -20.50
N LEU A 31 -5.44 1.67 -19.75
CA LEU A 31 -5.30 0.81 -18.57
C LEU A 31 -5.07 -0.63 -18.99
N GLU A 32 -3.94 -1.21 -18.59
CA GLU A 32 -3.56 -2.59 -18.85
C GLU A 32 -3.65 -3.40 -17.54
N LEU A 33 -4.48 -4.46 -17.53
CA LEU A 33 -4.52 -5.39 -16.39
C LEU A 33 -3.26 -6.26 -16.37
N VAL A 34 -2.58 -6.28 -15.24
CA VAL A 34 -1.37 -7.10 -15.03
C VAL A 34 -1.45 -7.84 -13.68
N PRO A 35 -1.05 -9.12 -13.63
CA PRO A 35 -0.83 -9.80 -12.37
C PRO A 35 0.48 -9.31 -11.76
N LEU A 36 0.50 -9.16 -10.44
CA LEU A 36 1.69 -8.86 -9.65
C LEU A 36 2.02 -10.06 -8.77
N THR A 37 3.27 -10.49 -8.78
CA THR A 37 3.75 -11.63 -7.99
C THR A 37 4.48 -11.17 -6.74
N LEU A 38 4.39 -11.94 -5.65
CA LEU A 38 5.06 -11.63 -4.38
C LEU A 38 6.57 -11.43 -4.58
N GLY A 39 7.09 -10.30 -4.10
CA GLY A 39 8.51 -9.94 -4.20
C GLY A 39 8.91 -9.31 -5.54
N GLU A 40 7.99 -9.20 -6.50
CA GLU A 40 8.25 -8.51 -7.78
C GLU A 40 8.61 -7.04 -7.55
N VAL A 41 9.61 -6.55 -8.26
CA VAL A 41 10.05 -5.16 -8.20
C VAL A 41 9.46 -4.38 -9.35
N LEU A 42 8.63 -3.39 -9.06
CA LEU A 42 7.99 -2.54 -10.07
C LEU A 42 8.94 -1.44 -10.57
N TYR A 43 9.77 -0.92 -9.67
CA TYR A 43 10.89 -0.03 -10.01
C TYR A 43 11.96 -0.06 -8.91
N GLU A 44 13.21 0.12 -9.33
CA GLU A 44 14.37 0.24 -8.44
C GLU A 44 14.67 1.71 -8.12
N SER A 45 15.38 1.93 -7.01
CA SER A 45 15.90 3.25 -6.63
C SER A 45 16.75 3.86 -7.77
N GLY A 46 16.45 5.10 -8.14
CA GLY A 46 17.11 5.81 -9.24
C GLY A 46 16.70 5.35 -10.64
N GLY A 47 15.92 4.26 -10.74
CA GLY A 47 15.44 3.74 -12.01
C GLY A 47 14.38 4.64 -12.65
N LYS A 48 14.40 4.71 -14.01
CA LYS A 48 13.39 5.45 -14.76
C LYS A 48 12.07 4.68 -14.81
N MET A 49 11.01 5.31 -14.27
CA MET A 49 9.67 4.73 -14.28
C MET A 49 8.95 5.03 -15.59
N ARG A 50 8.30 4.01 -16.16
CA ARG A 50 7.52 4.11 -17.40
C ARG A 50 6.01 4.03 -17.20
N TYR A 51 5.59 3.46 -16.07
CA TYR A 51 4.20 3.22 -15.72
C TYR A 51 3.90 3.71 -14.32
N VAL A 52 2.66 4.10 -14.09
CA VAL A 52 2.03 4.13 -12.79
C VAL A 52 1.20 2.88 -12.61
N TYR A 53 0.99 2.46 -11.35
CA TYR A 53 0.28 1.22 -11.05
C TYR A 53 -0.85 1.50 -10.07
N PHE A 54 -2.04 1.01 -10.39
CA PHE A 54 -3.26 1.09 -9.59
C PHE A 54 -3.62 -0.32 -9.11
N PRO A 55 -3.16 -0.75 -7.93
CA PRO A 55 -3.50 -2.06 -7.40
C PRO A 55 -5.00 -2.19 -7.18
N THR A 56 -5.55 -3.40 -7.39
CA THR A 56 -6.94 -3.73 -7.07
C THR A 56 -7.04 -4.78 -5.98
N THR A 57 -6.18 -5.80 -6.04
CA THR A 57 -6.09 -6.85 -5.01
C THR A 57 -4.66 -7.10 -4.54
N ALA A 58 -3.67 -6.50 -5.20
CA ALA A 58 -2.27 -6.54 -4.79
C ALA A 58 -1.97 -5.45 -3.74
N ILE A 59 -0.87 -5.62 -2.99
CA ILE A 59 -0.28 -4.59 -2.15
C ILE A 59 1.17 -4.38 -2.58
N VAL A 60 1.58 -3.12 -2.62
CA VAL A 60 2.93 -2.69 -2.98
C VAL A 60 3.52 -1.89 -1.83
N SER A 61 4.72 -2.29 -1.37
CA SER A 61 5.52 -1.55 -0.39
C SER A 61 6.45 -0.59 -1.08
N LEU A 62 6.50 0.64 -0.58
CA LEU A 62 7.51 1.63 -0.94
C LEU A 62 8.62 1.58 0.10
N LEU A 63 9.84 1.24 -0.34
CA LEU A 63 10.99 0.97 0.51
C LEU A 63 12.11 1.98 0.24
N TYR A 64 12.83 2.36 1.29
CA TYR A 64 14.18 2.89 1.15
C TYR A 64 15.19 1.79 1.49
N VAL A 65 16.22 1.69 0.64
CA VAL A 65 17.32 0.74 0.82
C VAL A 65 18.59 1.53 1.08
N MET A 66 19.23 1.24 2.20
CA MET A 66 20.47 1.88 2.62
C MET A 66 21.67 1.24 1.89
N GLU A 67 22.82 1.92 1.87
CA GLU A 67 24.06 1.44 1.25
C GLU A 67 24.53 0.07 1.80
N ASN A 68 24.26 -0.21 3.07
CA ASN A 68 24.56 -1.49 3.72
C ASN A 68 23.52 -2.59 3.43
N GLY A 69 22.53 -2.33 2.58
CA GLY A 69 21.47 -3.26 2.22
C GLY A 69 20.27 -3.30 3.19
N ALA A 70 20.34 -2.63 4.34
CA ALA A 70 19.18 -2.51 5.22
C ALA A 70 18.06 -1.74 4.53
N SER A 71 16.82 -2.13 4.77
CA SER A 71 15.65 -1.47 4.19
C SER A 71 14.57 -1.22 5.22
N ALA A 72 13.73 -0.24 4.96
CA ALA A 72 12.51 -0.01 5.72
C ALA A 72 11.39 0.45 4.80
N GLU A 73 10.17 -0.02 5.08
CA GLU A 73 8.97 0.46 4.40
C GLU A 73 8.61 1.84 4.92
N ILE A 74 8.42 2.76 3.98
CA ILE A 74 7.97 4.12 4.29
C ILE A 74 6.47 4.28 4.08
N ALA A 75 5.90 3.52 3.16
CA ALA A 75 4.46 3.50 2.89
C ALA A 75 4.05 2.19 2.20
N VAL A 76 2.77 1.88 2.32
CA VAL A 76 2.11 0.77 1.63
C VAL A 76 0.98 1.33 0.74
N VAL A 77 0.85 0.79 -0.47
CA VAL A 77 -0.15 1.17 -1.46
C VAL A 77 -0.94 -0.06 -1.88
N GLY A 78 -2.24 0.02 -1.83
CA GLY A 78 -3.17 -1.01 -2.29
C GLY A 78 -4.25 -0.43 -3.19
N ASN A 79 -5.46 -0.98 -3.08
CA ASN A 79 -6.62 -0.53 -3.84
C ASN A 79 -7.06 0.91 -3.54
N ASP A 80 -6.51 1.54 -2.51
CA ASP A 80 -6.76 2.92 -2.10
C ASP A 80 -5.84 3.94 -2.78
N GLY A 81 -4.91 3.52 -3.65
CA GLY A 81 -3.87 4.40 -4.13
C GLY A 81 -3.27 4.11 -5.50
N VAL A 82 -2.20 4.84 -5.80
CA VAL A 82 -1.38 4.70 -7.00
C VAL A 82 0.10 4.68 -6.66
N VAL A 83 0.86 3.77 -7.28
CA VAL A 83 2.32 3.68 -7.20
C VAL A 83 2.93 4.48 -8.34
N GLY A 84 3.92 5.33 -8.03
CA GLY A 84 4.62 6.15 -9.03
C GLY A 84 4.23 7.63 -9.01
N ILE A 85 3.90 8.19 -7.83
CA ILE A 85 3.49 9.60 -7.67
C ILE A 85 4.53 10.59 -8.22
N SER A 86 5.84 10.29 -8.15
CA SER A 86 6.90 11.15 -8.68
C SER A 86 6.73 11.45 -10.16
N LEU A 87 6.09 10.58 -10.94
CA LEU A 87 5.90 10.76 -12.38
C LEU A 87 5.05 11.99 -12.71
N PHE A 88 4.00 12.28 -11.96
CA PHE A 88 3.19 13.48 -12.16
C PHE A 88 3.65 14.68 -11.30
N MET A 89 4.53 14.46 -10.34
CA MET A 89 5.16 15.51 -9.53
C MET A 89 6.43 16.10 -10.15
N GLY A 90 6.76 15.73 -11.41
CA GLY A 90 7.91 16.25 -12.15
C GLY A 90 9.18 15.39 -12.09
N GLY A 91 9.16 14.23 -11.38
CA GLY A 91 10.27 13.29 -11.30
C GLY A 91 10.04 12.05 -12.18
N GLU A 92 11.01 11.66 -12.99
CA GLU A 92 10.96 10.37 -13.73
C GLU A 92 11.61 9.23 -12.93
N THR A 93 12.29 9.57 -11.86
CA THR A 93 12.99 8.66 -10.95
C THR A 93 12.65 8.99 -9.51
N THR A 94 12.92 8.06 -8.60
CA THR A 94 12.78 8.24 -7.15
C THR A 94 13.88 7.47 -6.42
N PRO A 95 14.36 7.92 -5.25
CA PRO A 95 15.31 7.16 -4.44
C PRO A 95 14.65 5.97 -3.71
N SER A 96 13.34 5.80 -3.81
CA SER A 96 12.63 4.64 -3.25
C SER A 96 12.56 3.49 -4.25
N ARG A 97 12.33 2.29 -3.73
CA ARG A 97 12.05 1.06 -4.45
C ARG A 97 10.61 0.64 -4.21
N ALA A 98 9.91 0.12 -5.20
CA ALA A 98 8.58 -0.44 -5.05
C ALA A 98 8.60 -1.96 -5.23
N VAL A 99 8.13 -2.69 -4.21
CA VAL A 99 8.13 -4.16 -4.17
C VAL A 99 6.73 -4.65 -3.87
N VAL A 100 6.29 -5.68 -4.57
CA VAL A 100 5.00 -6.34 -4.33
C VAL A 100 5.05 -7.08 -2.98
N GLN A 101 4.27 -6.62 -2.02
CA GLN A 101 4.14 -7.17 -0.68
C GLN A 101 3.11 -8.30 -0.63
N SER A 102 2.03 -8.18 -1.40
CA SER A 102 0.99 -9.20 -1.55
C SER A 102 0.64 -9.34 -3.02
N GLU A 103 0.69 -10.57 -3.50
CA GLU A 103 0.32 -10.89 -4.89
C GLU A 103 -1.15 -10.55 -5.18
N GLY A 104 -1.45 -10.22 -6.44
CA GLY A 104 -2.80 -9.89 -6.85
C GLY A 104 -2.85 -9.25 -8.22
N GLN A 105 -3.94 -8.53 -8.48
CA GLN A 105 -4.19 -7.83 -9.73
C GLN A 105 -3.91 -6.34 -9.58
N CYS A 106 -3.46 -5.74 -10.66
CA CYS A 106 -3.15 -4.32 -10.76
C CYS A 106 -3.47 -3.82 -12.17
N TYR A 107 -3.91 -2.58 -12.30
CA TYR A 107 -3.93 -1.89 -13.58
C TYR A 107 -2.71 -0.98 -13.67
N ARG A 108 -1.98 -1.05 -14.79
CA ARG A 108 -0.90 -0.10 -15.07
C ARG A 108 -1.31 0.85 -16.18
N LEU A 109 -0.79 2.07 -16.11
CA LEU A 109 -1.01 3.11 -17.10
C LEU A 109 0.34 3.72 -17.50
N LYS A 110 0.55 3.97 -18.78
CA LYS A 110 1.77 4.68 -19.24
C LYS A 110 1.86 6.05 -18.58
N ALA A 111 3.05 6.38 -18.07
CA ALA A 111 3.32 7.65 -17.38
C ALA A 111 2.87 8.89 -18.17
N ALA A 112 3.08 8.88 -19.49
CA ALA A 112 2.68 9.97 -20.37
C ALA A 112 1.18 10.26 -20.30
N LEU A 113 0.33 9.22 -20.36
CA LEU A 113 -1.13 9.38 -20.32
C LEU A 113 -1.60 10.00 -19.00
N LEU A 114 -1.01 9.58 -17.86
CA LEU A 114 -1.36 10.19 -16.57
C LEU A 114 -0.84 11.63 -16.46
N LYS A 115 0.38 11.92 -16.97
CA LYS A 115 0.92 13.29 -17.04
C LYS A 115 0.04 14.20 -17.88
N ASP A 116 -0.39 13.73 -19.04
CA ASP A 116 -1.27 14.51 -19.92
C ASP A 116 -2.59 14.84 -19.22
N GLU A 117 -3.19 13.87 -18.51
CA GLU A 117 -4.42 14.09 -17.75
C GLU A 117 -4.19 15.01 -16.54
N PHE A 118 -3.09 14.85 -15.80
CA PHE A 118 -2.71 15.72 -14.70
C PHE A 118 -2.52 17.18 -15.16
N ASN A 119 -1.87 17.40 -16.30
CA ASN A 119 -1.59 18.72 -16.86
C ASN A 119 -2.81 19.40 -17.49
N ARG A 120 -3.99 18.75 -17.45
CA ARG A 120 -5.27 19.43 -17.80
C ARG A 120 -5.76 20.36 -16.69
N TYR A 121 -5.13 20.31 -15.51
CA TYR A 121 -5.46 21.14 -14.34
C TYR A 121 -6.91 20.95 -13.85
N GLY A 122 -7.48 19.79 -14.12
CA GLY A 122 -8.85 19.41 -13.80
C GLY A 122 -9.00 18.65 -12.47
N PRO A 123 -10.17 18.05 -12.24
CA PRO A 123 -10.47 17.29 -11.01
C PRO A 123 -9.50 16.14 -10.75
N THR A 124 -8.98 15.47 -11.79
CA THR A 124 -7.97 14.41 -11.67
C THR A 124 -6.70 14.92 -11.00
N MET A 125 -6.20 16.11 -11.36
CA MET A 125 -5.04 16.72 -10.70
C MET A 125 -5.31 16.92 -9.21
N HIS A 126 -6.47 17.48 -8.85
CA HIS A 126 -6.81 17.71 -7.44
C HIS A 126 -6.95 16.39 -6.65
N LEU A 127 -7.49 15.35 -7.25
CA LEU A 127 -7.58 14.02 -6.63
C LEU A 127 -6.19 13.44 -6.37
N LEU A 128 -5.29 13.47 -7.37
CA LEU A 128 -3.92 12.98 -7.25
C LEU A 128 -3.10 13.77 -6.22
N LEU A 129 -3.29 15.09 -6.12
CA LEU A 129 -2.65 15.92 -5.08
C LEU A 129 -3.16 15.58 -3.69
N ARG A 130 -4.47 15.36 -3.50
CA ARG A 130 -5.02 14.90 -2.21
C ARG A 130 -4.51 13.53 -1.83
N TYR A 131 -4.45 12.59 -2.78
CA TYR A 131 -3.82 11.29 -2.54
C TYR A 131 -2.35 11.43 -2.13
N THR A 132 -1.59 12.28 -2.81
CA THR A 132 -0.19 12.54 -2.46
C THR A 132 -0.06 13.06 -1.03
N LEU A 133 -0.94 13.96 -0.60
CA LEU A 133 -0.97 14.45 0.78
C LEU A 133 -1.28 13.33 1.78
N ALA A 134 -2.24 12.44 1.48
CA ALA A 134 -2.52 11.27 2.31
C ALA A 134 -1.32 10.32 2.40
N LEU A 135 -0.61 10.10 1.29
CA LEU A 135 0.60 9.28 1.25
C LEU A 135 1.75 9.92 2.05
N ILE A 136 1.95 11.24 1.97
CA ILE A 136 2.91 11.98 2.80
C ILE A 136 2.56 11.81 4.29
N THR A 137 1.28 11.90 4.66
CA THR A 137 0.84 11.65 6.05
C THR A 137 1.19 10.23 6.48
N GLN A 138 0.97 9.23 5.65
CA GLN A 138 1.36 7.84 5.96
C GLN A 138 2.87 7.72 6.18
N MET A 139 3.70 8.34 5.33
CA MET A 139 5.16 8.33 5.44
C MET A 139 5.64 9.01 6.73
N THR A 140 5.11 10.18 7.06
CA THR A 140 5.48 10.91 8.28
C THR A 140 5.04 10.16 9.54
N GLN A 141 3.85 9.57 9.56
CA GLN A 141 3.40 8.72 10.67
C GLN A 141 4.24 7.44 10.79
N THR A 142 4.73 6.88 9.68
CA THR A 142 5.66 5.75 9.72
C THR A 142 6.98 6.15 10.42
N ALA A 143 7.55 7.30 10.07
CA ALA A 143 8.79 7.79 10.69
C ALA A 143 8.62 8.04 12.19
N VAL A 144 7.53 8.71 12.62
CA VAL A 144 7.19 8.94 14.02
C VAL A 144 6.99 7.62 14.77
N CYS A 145 6.21 6.70 14.18
CA CYS A 145 5.90 5.40 14.77
C CYS A 145 7.18 4.58 14.99
N ASN A 146 8.07 4.52 14.01
CA ASN A 146 9.33 3.76 14.10
C ASN A 146 10.27 4.34 15.19
N ARG A 147 10.15 5.62 15.52
CA ARG A 147 10.99 6.29 16.54
C ARG A 147 10.44 6.15 17.95
N HIS A 148 9.11 6.18 18.12
CA HIS A 148 8.48 6.42 19.43
C HIS A 148 7.64 5.26 19.94
N HIS A 149 7.24 4.31 19.09
CA HIS A 149 6.36 3.20 19.49
C HIS A 149 7.09 1.87 19.55
N SER A 150 6.55 0.96 20.37
CA SER A 150 7.09 -0.38 20.51
C SER A 150 6.92 -1.19 19.21
N LEU A 151 7.77 -2.19 19.02
CA LEU A 151 7.69 -3.08 17.84
C LEU A 151 6.34 -3.81 17.76
N ASP A 152 5.73 -4.15 18.89
CA ASP A 152 4.37 -4.70 18.96
C ASP A 152 3.36 -3.75 18.32
N GLN A 153 3.41 -2.46 18.65
CA GLN A 153 2.52 -1.43 18.10
C GLN A 153 2.80 -1.18 16.62
N GLN A 154 4.07 -1.15 16.23
CA GLN A 154 4.47 -1.03 14.81
C GLN A 154 3.94 -2.21 13.99
N LEU A 155 4.07 -3.45 14.49
CA LEU A 155 3.55 -4.65 13.82
C LEU A 155 2.02 -4.62 13.72
N CYS A 156 1.31 -4.22 14.78
CA CYS A 156 -0.15 -4.05 14.75
C CYS A 156 -0.58 -3.03 13.69
N ARG A 157 0.09 -1.86 13.63
CA ARG A 157 -0.18 -0.82 12.64
C ARG A 157 0.04 -1.35 11.21
N TRP A 158 1.17 -2.01 10.99
CA TRP A 158 1.52 -2.55 9.69
C TRP A 158 0.51 -3.62 9.22
N LEU A 159 0.10 -4.52 10.11
CA LEU A 159 -0.93 -5.52 9.81
C LEU A 159 -2.28 -4.88 9.45
N LEU A 160 -2.73 -3.90 10.24
CA LEU A 160 -4.00 -3.21 10.01
C LEU A 160 -3.99 -2.44 8.69
N LEU A 161 -2.93 -1.66 8.40
CA LEU A 161 -2.80 -0.93 7.13
C LEU A 161 -2.78 -1.86 5.92
N SER A 162 -2.16 -3.03 6.04
CA SER A 162 -2.16 -4.04 4.98
C SER A 162 -3.55 -4.66 4.78
N LEU A 163 -4.23 -5.00 5.89
CA LEU A 163 -5.56 -5.63 5.84
C LEU A 163 -6.67 -4.67 5.40
N ASP A 164 -6.52 -3.36 5.63
CA ASP A 164 -7.45 -2.35 5.11
C ASP A 164 -7.49 -2.32 3.57
N ARG A 165 -6.40 -2.80 2.94
CA ARG A 165 -6.20 -2.83 1.48
C ARG A 165 -6.47 -4.19 0.85
N LEU A 166 -6.79 -5.20 1.66
CA LEU A 166 -7.09 -6.56 1.21
C LEU A 166 -8.53 -6.92 1.53
N GLN A 167 -9.17 -7.67 0.64
CA GLN A 167 -10.45 -8.32 0.92
C GLN A 167 -10.27 -9.66 1.66
N SER A 168 -9.32 -9.70 2.60
CA SER A 168 -8.93 -10.90 3.34
C SER A 168 -8.47 -10.55 4.75
N SER A 169 -8.68 -11.45 5.70
CA SER A 169 -8.10 -11.37 7.05
C SER A 169 -6.72 -12.06 7.14
N GLU A 170 -6.17 -12.50 6.02
CA GLU A 170 -4.93 -13.29 5.94
C GLU A 170 -3.92 -12.64 5.00
N LEU A 171 -2.65 -12.62 5.41
CA LEU A 171 -1.49 -12.15 4.66
C LEU A 171 -0.50 -13.28 4.49
N THR A 172 0.06 -13.43 3.29
CA THR A 172 1.22 -14.32 3.07
C THR A 172 2.49 -13.51 3.23
N MET A 173 3.25 -13.74 4.32
CA MET A 173 4.43 -12.96 4.65
C MET A 173 5.39 -13.74 5.55
N THR A 174 6.66 -13.81 5.16
CA THR A 174 7.70 -14.41 6.01
C THR A 174 8.16 -13.43 7.10
N GLN A 175 8.73 -13.96 8.20
CA GLN A 175 9.33 -13.11 9.25
C GLN A 175 10.48 -12.25 8.74
N GLU A 176 11.24 -12.76 7.78
CA GLU A 176 12.31 -12.03 7.11
C GLU A 176 11.77 -10.80 6.35
N LEU A 177 10.73 -11.00 5.55
CA LEU A 177 10.08 -9.89 4.83
C LEU A 177 9.48 -8.87 5.79
N MET A 178 8.81 -9.30 6.88
CA MET A 178 8.30 -8.39 7.91
C MET A 178 9.43 -7.60 8.57
N ALA A 179 10.56 -8.25 8.86
CA ALA A 179 11.71 -7.59 9.46
C ALA A 179 12.28 -6.50 8.54
N ASN A 180 12.40 -6.81 7.24
CA ASN A 180 12.81 -5.85 6.22
C ASN A 180 11.83 -4.68 6.07
N MET A 181 10.50 -4.94 6.13
CA MET A 181 9.48 -3.89 6.06
C MET A 181 9.51 -2.98 7.30
N LEU A 182 9.64 -3.57 8.48
CA LEU A 182 9.68 -2.81 9.74
C LEU A 182 11.05 -2.19 10.03
N GLY A 183 12.09 -2.53 9.25
CA GLY A 183 13.46 -2.02 9.46
C GLY A 183 14.10 -2.53 10.76
N VAL A 184 13.77 -3.75 11.19
CA VAL A 184 14.22 -4.35 12.45
C VAL A 184 14.86 -5.73 12.22
N ARG A 185 15.45 -6.31 13.28
CA ARG A 185 15.98 -7.67 13.22
C ARG A 185 14.84 -8.69 13.25
N ARG A 186 15.04 -9.83 12.58
CA ARG A 186 14.07 -10.93 12.49
C ARG A 186 13.64 -11.46 13.87
N GLU A 187 14.58 -11.51 14.82
CA GLU A 187 14.31 -11.97 16.20
C GLU A 187 13.25 -11.09 16.87
N GLY A 188 13.31 -9.78 16.69
CA GLY A 188 12.32 -8.85 17.22
C GLY A 188 10.93 -9.09 16.65
N VAL A 189 10.82 -9.32 15.33
CA VAL A 189 9.54 -9.68 14.70
C VAL A 189 9.01 -11.01 15.22
N THR A 190 9.89 -12.01 15.40
CA THR A 190 9.51 -13.31 15.95
C THR A 190 8.92 -13.16 17.35
N GLU A 191 9.55 -12.36 18.20
CA GLU A 191 9.07 -12.07 19.57
C GLU A 191 7.73 -11.33 19.55
N ALA A 192 7.62 -10.24 18.78
CA ALA A 192 6.39 -9.45 18.67
C ALA A 192 5.22 -10.28 18.13
N ALA A 193 5.43 -11.03 17.03
CA ALA A 193 4.40 -11.92 16.49
C ALA A 193 4.04 -13.06 17.47
N GLY A 194 5.02 -13.58 18.21
CA GLY A 194 4.80 -14.57 19.26
C GLY A 194 3.88 -14.06 20.39
N LYS A 195 4.08 -12.82 20.85
CA LYS A 195 3.21 -12.16 21.83
C LYS A 195 1.79 -11.99 21.30
N LEU A 196 1.63 -11.47 20.08
CA LEU A 196 0.30 -11.31 19.47
C LEU A 196 -0.43 -12.66 19.31
N GLN A 197 0.32 -13.73 19.02
CA GLN A 197 -0.24 -15.08 18.90
C GLN A 197 -0.61 -15.67 20.26
N ALA A 198 0.23 -15.51 21.29
CA ALA A 198 -0.06 -15.94 22.64
C ALA A 198 -1.32 -15.26 23.22
N ASP A 199 -1.53 -13.97 22.89
CA ASP A 199 -2.70 -13.20 23.23
C ASP A 199 -3.95 -13.53 22.37
N GLY A 200 -3.83 -14.46 21.41
CA GLY A 200 -4.92 -14.89 20.53
C GLY A 200 -5.38 -13.82 19.52
N LEU A 201 -4.54 -12.83 19.20
CA LEU A 201 -4.87 -11.77 18.25
C LEU A 201 -4.62 -12.18 16.80
N ILE A 202 -3.57 -12.98 16.59
CA ILE A 202 -3.19 -13.51 15.29
C ILE A 202 -2.92 -15.01 15.37
N LYS A 203 -2.94 -15.66 14.21
CA LYS A 203 -2.35 -16.99 14.00
C LYS A 203 -1.27 -16.85 12.95
N TYR A 204 -0.04 -17.20 13.31
CA TYR A 204 1.08 -17.20 12.38
C TYR A 204 1.61 -18.60 12.17
N SER A 205 1.61 -19.09 10.95
CA SER A 205 2.06 -20.43 10.59
C SER A 205 2.52 -20.47 9.13
N ARG A 206 3.71 -21.04 8.89
CA ARG A 206 4.25 -21.31 7.55
C ARG A 206 4.22 -20.10 6.60
N GLY A 207 4.60 -18.91 7.11
CA GLY A 207 4.59 -17.67 6.31
C GLY A 207 3.21 -17.09 6.04
N ARG A 208 2.19 -17.51 6.80
CA ARG A 208 0.83 -16.93 6.74
C ARG A 208 0.46 -16.34 8.09
N ILE A 209 -0.05 -15.11 8.05
CA ILE A 209 -0.56 -14.40 9.22
C ILE A 209 -2.05 -14.21 9.00
N LYS A 210 -2.84 -14.73 9.95
CA LYS A 210 -4.28 -14.50 10.00
C LYS A 210 -4.61 -13.67 11.22
N VAL A 211 -5.28 -12.55 11.06
CA VAL A 211 -5.85 -11.78 12.17
C VAL A 211 -7.14 -12.45 12.63
N LEU A 212 -7.18 -12.83 13.90
CA LEU A 212 -8.31 -13.56 14.51
C LEU A 212 -9.35 -12.61 15.10
N VAL A 213 -8.89 -11.52 15.75
CA VAL A 213 -9.76 -10.58 16.46
C VAL A 213 -9.33 -9.15 16.15
N ARG A 214 -9.79 -8.62 15.01
CA ARG A 214 -9.44 -7.28 14.54
C ARG A 214 -9.67 -6.16 15.59
N PRO A 215 -10.84 -6.08 16.30
CA PRO A 215 -11.05 -5.03 17.29
C PRO A 215 -10.01 -5.01 18.42
N ARG A 216 -9.52 -6.19 18.83
CA ARG A 216 -8.46 -6.27 19.84
C ARG A 216 -7.09 -5.84 19.29
N LEU A 217 -6.83 -6.06 18.00
CA LEU A 217 -5.63 -5.55 17.34
C LEU A 217 -5.68 -4.02 17.22
N GLU A 218 -6.85 -3.47 16.90
CA GLU A 218 -7.11 -2.01 16.87
C GLU A 218 -6.99 -1.36 18.25
N ALA A 219 -7.35 -2.05 19.32
CA ALA A 219 -7.15 -1.56 20.68
C ALA A 219 -5.68 -1.60 21.13
N ARG A 220 -4.82 -2.37 20.47
CA ARG A 220 -3.39 -2.52 20.80
C ARG A 220 -2.46 -1.62 19.97
N VAL A 221 -2.93 -1.18 18.81
CA VAL A 221 -2.14 -0.32 17.93
C VAL A 221 -1.98 1.08 18.53
N CYS A 222 -0.90 1.78 18.12
CA CYS A 222 -0.73 3.19 18.46
C CYS A 222 -1.65 4.10 17.64
N GLU A 223 -1.80 5.34 18.06
CA GLU A 223 -2.57 6.42 17.42
C GLU A 223 -2.19 6.66 15.95
N CYS A 224 -0.96 6.30 15.56
CA CYS A 224 -0.47 6.48 14.19
C CYS A 224 -1.34 5.78 13.13
N TYR A 225 -1.97 4.65 13.47
CA TYR A 225 -2.92 3.99 12.59
C TYR A 225 -4.16 4.84 12.33
N ASP A 226 -4.76 5.35 13.41
CA ASP A 226 -6.00 6.13 13.33
C ASP A 226 -5.78 7.51 12.67
N VAL A 227 -4.61 8.14 12.86
CA VAL A 227 -4.23 9.37 12.15
C VAL A 227 -4.21 9.13 10.64
N VAL A 228 -3.54 8.08 10.17
CA VAL A 228 -3.48 7.74 8.73
C VAL A 228 -4.88 7.45 8.18
N ARG A 229 -5.67 6.65 8.88
CA ARG A 229 -7.03 6.27 8.48
C ARG A 229 -7.94 7.49 8.34
N ARG A 230 -7.99 8.36 9.36
CA ARG A 230 -8.81 9.58 9.35
C ARG A 230 -8.39 10.55 8.27
N GLU A 231 -7.09 10.75 8.07
CA GLU A 231 -6.60 11.68 7.07
C GLU A 231 -6.86 11.17 5.64
N THR A 232 -6.71 9.87 5.41
CA THR A 232 -7.08 9.25 4.14
C THR A 232 -8.57 9.43 3.85
N ALA A 233 -9.45 9.14 4.83
CA ALA A 233 -10.89 9.32 4.67
C ALA A 233 -11.30 10.79 4.47
N ARG A 234 -10.57 11.75 5.06
CA ARG A 234 -10.82 13.18 4.88
C ARG A 234 -10.45 13.67 3.48
N LEU A 235 -9.36 13.15 2.92
CA LEU A 235 -8.78 13.62 1.66
C LEU A 235 -9.35 12.92 0.43
N LEU A 236 -9.71 11.66 0.57
CA LEU A 236 -10.19 10.85 -0.54
C LEU A 236 -11.69 10.59 -0.40
N PRO A 237 -12.45 10.65 -1.52
CA PRO A 237 -13.90 10.40 -1.50
C PRO A 237 -14.22 8.99 -1.01
N ASP A 238 -15.30 8.85 -0.26
CA ASP A 238 -15.81 7.57 0.32
C ASP A 238 -16.61 6.73 -0.71
N ASP A 239 -16.39 6.90 -2.01
CA ASP A 239 -17.15 6.25 -3.08
C ASP A 239 -16.81 4.77 -3.32
N ALA A 240 -16.09 4.13 -2.40
CA ALA A 240 -15.89 2.69 -2.45
C ALA A 240 -16.96 1.96 -1.62
N PRO A 241 -17.60 0.92 -2.16
CA PRO A 241 -18.45 0.04 -1.36
C PRO A 241 -17.59 -0.61 -0.28
N ARG A 242 -17.91 -0.34 0.97
CA ARG A 242 -17.31 -0.96 2.17
C ARG A 242 -17.68 -2.43 2.26
#